data_6a6faa89b4a47f0b7f14419a28ac4fe4
#
_entry.id   6a6faa89b4a47f0b7f14419a28ac4fe4
#
_cell.length_a   1.000
_cell.length_b   1.000
_cell.length_c   1.000
_cell.angle_alpha   90.00
_cell.angle_beta   90.00
_cell.angle_gamma   90.00
#
_symmetry.space_group_name_H-M   'P 1'
#
loop_
_entity.id
_entity.type
_entity.pdbx_description
1 polymer ?
#
loop_
_entity_poly.entity_id
_entity_poly.type
_entity_poly.pdbx_seq_one_letter_code
_entity_poly.pdbx_strand_id
1 'polypeptide(L)'
;METIQQKNRIILLWPDGAPTSNGLAGVELEDAPNAISNISNPSLLVYPATKPNGKAILMCPGGGLSKISIGHEGRDMAAWFNAQGITYAVLKYRMPNGHWEVPVSDAEQAIRM
;
A
#
# COMPACT_ATOMS: atom_id res chain seq x y z
N MET A 1 15.76 22.52 -18.96
CA MET A 1 16.04 21.08 -18.91
C MET A 1 15.00 20.41 -18.02
N GLU A 2 14.39 19.41 -18.55
CA GLU A 2 13.38 18.68 -17.77
C GLU A 2 14.01 17.83 -16.70
N THR A 3 13.45 17.89 -15.51
CA THR A 3 13.83 16.98 -14.44
C THR A 3 13.13 15.65 -14.68
N ILE A 4 13.91 14.58 -14.76
CA ILE A 4 13.33 13.26 -14.89
C ILE A 4 12.76 12.88 -13.54
N GLN A 5 11.43 12.79 -13.47
CA GLN A 5 10.76 12.32 -12.28
C GLN A 5 10.54 10.82 -12.39
N GLN A 6 10.83 10.11 -11.32
CA GLN A 6 10.50 8.70 -11.24
C GLN A 6 8.99 8.58 -11.12
N LYS A 7 8.44 7.68 -11.92
CA LYS A 7 6.99 7.47 -11.91
C LYS A 7 6.57 6.64 -10.70
N ASN A 8 5.41 6.96 -10.18
CA ASN A 8 4.77 6.12 -9.16
C ASN A 8 4.50 4.74 -9.75
N ARG A 9 4.62 3.72 -8.93
CA ARG A 9 4.43 2.34 -9.36
C ARG A 9 3.51 1.60 -8.43
N ILE A 10 2.80 0.62 -9.00
CA ILE A 10 2.02 -0.34 -8.24
C ILE A 10 2.70 -1.69 -8.37
N ILE A 11 3.06 -2.27 -7.24
CA ILE A 11 3.74 -3.57 -7.20
C ILE A 11 2.82 -4.56 -6.50
N LEU A 12 2.44 -5.63 -7.20
CA LEU A 12 1.65 -6.69 -6.61
C LEU A 12 2.52 -7.49 -5.63
N LEU A 13 1.99 -7.76 -4.42
CA LEU A 13 2.73 -8.50 -3.41
C LEU A 13 2.87 -9.98 -3.78
N TRP A 14 1.82 -10.54 -4.34
CA TRP A 14 1.74 -11.98 -4.60
C TRP A 14 1.36 -12.24 -6.06
N PRO A 15 2.26 -11.96 -7.01
CA PRO A 15 1.94 -12.14 -8.43
C PRO A 15 1.61 -13.58 -8.80
N ASP A 16 2.13 -14.54 -8.04
CA ASP A 16 1.89 -15.97 -8.28
C ASP A 16 0.88 -16.58 -7.30
N GLY A 17 0.19 -15.73 -6.55
CA GLY A 17 -0.79 -16.17 -5.57
C GLY A 17 -0.29 -16.09 -4.13
N ALA A 18 -1.15 -15.63 -3.23
CA ALA A 18 -0.81 -15.48 -1.82
C ALA A 18 -0.84 -16.82 -1.08
N PRO A 19 0.02 -16.98 -0.06
CA PRO A 19 0.02 -18.21 0.77
C PRO A 19 -1.17 -18.28 1.71
N THR A 20 -1.87 -17.17 1.93
CA THR A 20 -3.02 -17.08 2.83
C THR A 20 -4.22 -16.51 2.11
N SER A 21 -5.43 -16.79 2.63
CA SER A 21 -6.66 -16.27 2.07
C SER A 21 -7.63 -15.88 3.18
N ASN A 22 -8.28 -14.74 3.01
CA ASN A 22 -9.34 -14.30 3.92
C ASN A 22 -10.74 -14.68 3.42
N GLY A 23 -10.82 -15.41 2.31
CA GLY A 23 -12.09 -15.83 1.72
C GLY A 23 -12.84 -14.74 0.97
N LEU A 24 -12.35 -13.51 0.98
CA LEU A 24 -12.99 -12.43 0.25
C LEU A 24 -12.59 -12.47 -1.22
N ALA A 25 -13.54 -12.17 -2.08
CA ALA A 25 -13.32 -12.16 -3.53
C ALA A 25 -14.17 -11.06 -4.14
N GLY A 26 -13.94 -10.78 -5.41
CA GLY A 26 -14.69 -9.77 -6.16
C GLY A 26 -13.94 -8.46 -6.27
N VAL A 27 -14.70 -7.42 -6.60
CA VAL A 27 -14.15 -6.10 -6.90
C VAL A 27 -13.90 -5.29 -5.64
N GLU A 28 -12.80 -4.57 -5.59
CA GLU A 28 -12.54 -3.60 -4.54
C GLU A 28 -13.63 -2.53 -4.53
N LEU A 29 -14.00 -2.09 -3.33
CA LEU A 29 -15.01 -1.05 -3.16
C LEU A 29 -14.35 0.20 -2.61
N GLU A 30 -14.60 1.32 -3.26
CA GLU A 30 -14.20 2.63 -2.76
C GLU A 30 -15.44 3.30 -2.18
N ASP A 31 -15.65 3.08 -0.88
CA ASP A 31 -16.86 3.55 -0.17
C ASP A 31 -16.90 5.07 -0.03
N ALA A 32 -15.73 5.69 -0.04
CA ALA A 32 -15.57 7.13 0.04
C ALA A 32 -14.30 7.47 -0.74
N PRO A 33 -14.07 8.74 -1.13
CA PRO A 33 -12.90 9.08 -1.93
C PRO A 33 -11.56 8.63 -1.36
N ASN A 34 -11.51 8.28 -0.08
CA ASN A 34 -10.27 7.97 0.63
C ASN A 34 -10.28 6.64 1.36
N ALA A 35 -11.26 5.78 1.09
CA ALA A 35 -11.36 4.49 1.79
C ALA A 35 -11.62 3.36 0.80
N ILE A 36 -10.87 2.27 0.95
CA ILE A 36 -10.99 1.09 0.10
C ILE A 36 -11.28 -0.13 0.95
N SER A 37 -12.22 -0.95 0.52
CA SER A 37 -12.57 -2.22 1.17
C SER A 37 -12.59 -3.35 0.14
N ASN A 38 -12.77 -4.56 0.62
CA ASN A 38 -12.83 -5.79 -0.18
C ASN A 38 -11.58 -5.99 -1.05
N ILE A 39 -10.42 -5.78 -0.45
CA ILE A 39 -9.15 -5.96 -1.15
C ILE A 39 -8.83 -7.45 -1.20
N SER A 40 -8.69 -8.00 -2.41
CA SER A 40 -8.33 -9.39 -2.62
C SER A 40 -6.94 -9.54 -3.24
N ASN A 41 -6.42 -8.48 -3.86
CA ASN A 41 -5.12 -8.49 -4.51
C ASN A 41 -4.26 -7.37 -3.91
N PRO A 42 -3.52 -7.65 -2.82
CA PRO A 42 -2.76 -6.61 -2.14
C PRO A 42 -1.58 -6.12 -2.97
N SER A 43 -1.24 -4.85 -2.76
CA SER A 43 -0.19 -4.20 -3.54
C SER A 43 0.53 -3.13 -2.74
N LEU A 44 1.69 -2.72 -3.25
CA LEU A 44 2.41 -1.55 -2.79
C LEU A 44 2.22 -0.42 -3.79
N LEU A 45 1.82 0.74 -3.30
CA LEU A 45 1.79 1.96 -4.07
C LEU A 45 3.09 2.70 -3.77
N VAL A 46 4.02 2.72 -4.72
CA VAL A 46 5.36 3.27 -4.48
C VAL A 46 5.46 4.66 -5.08
N TYR A 47 5.88 5.60 -4.24
CA TYR A 47 6.12 6.99 -4.60
C TYR A 47 7.60 7.29 -4.41
N PRO A 48 8.43 7.11 -5.47
CA PRO A 48 9.87 7.33 -5.36
C PRO A 48 10.18 8.80 -5.15
N ALA A 49 11.15 9.10 -4.30
CA ALA A 49 11.62 10.47 -4.14
C ALA A 49 12.41 10.88 -5.37
N THR A 50 12.25 12.14 -5.81
CA THR A 50 13.00 12.68 -6.95
C THR A 50 14.50 12.75 -6.64
N LYS A 51 14.83 13.11 -5.39
CA LYS A 51 16.20 13.15 -4.91
C LYS A 51 16.32 12.26 -3.68
N PRO A 52 16.39 10.93 -3.86
CA PRO A 52 16.36 10.00 -2.73
C PRO A 52 17.62 10.13 -1.84
N ASN A 53 17.37 10.01 -0.53
CA ASN A 53 18.43 10.06 0.47
C ASN A 53 18.80 8.68 1.03
N GLY A 54 18.29 7.61 0.43
CA GLY A 54 18.52 6.25 0.86
C GLY A 54 17.52 5.73 1.90
N LYS A 55 16.59 6.58 2.33
CA LYS A 55 15.56 6.19 3.31
C LYS A 55 14.23 5.93 2.64
N ALA A 56 13.46 5.03 3.23
CA ALA A 56 12.13 4.70 2.74
C ALA A 56 11.19 4.47 3.92
N ILE A 57 9.92 4.79 3.71
CA ILE A 57 8.87 4.54 4.70
C ILE A 57 7.80 3.68 4.05
N LEU A 58 7.40 2.63 4.76
CA LEU A 58 6.25 1.81 4.41
C LEU A 58 5.09 2.22 5.32
N MET A 59 4.04 2.76 4.72
CA MET A 59 2.86 3.18 5.45
C MET A 59 1.77 2.12 5.33
N CYS A 60 1.24 1.70 6.47
CA CYS A 60 0.10 0.79 6.54
C CYS A 60 -1.11 1.58 7.03
N PRO A 61 -1.99 2.03 6.13
CA PRO A 61 -3.13 2.86 6.54
C PRO A 61 -4.09 2.12 7.46
N GLY A 62 -4.67 2.83 8.41
CA GLY A 62 -5.65 2.27 9.32
C GLY A 62 -7.05 2.23 8.73
N GLY A 63 -8.01 1.71 9.48
CA GLY A 63 -9.41 1.62 9.07
C GLY A 63 -10.19 0.60 9.87
N GLY A 64 -9.73 0.28 11.08
CA GLY A 64 -10.44 -0.62 11.98
C GLY A 64 -10.50 -2.06 11.51
N LEU A 65 -9.57 -2.46 10.65
CA LEU A 65 -9.49 -3.81 10.06
C LEU A 65 -10.72 -4.18 9.22
N SER A 66 -11.46 -3.18 8.74
CA SER A 66 -12.58 -3.39 7.82
C SER A 66 -12.34 -2.72 6.46
N LYS A 67 -11.51 -1.69 6.44
CA LYS A 67 -11.13 -0.96 5.23
C LYS A 67 -9.82 -0.25 5.48
N ILE A 68 -9.25 0.37 4.45
CA ILE A 68 -8.05 1.19 4.63
C ILE A 68 -8.34 2.63 4.19
N SER A 69 -7.85 3.59 4.98
CA SER A 69 -7.95 5.01 4.68
C SER A 69 -6.83 5.40 3.73
N ILE A 70 -6.97 5.01 2.47
CA ILE A 70 -5.90 5.10 1.47
C ILE A 70 -5.49 6.54 1.15
N GLY A 71 -6.37 7.50 1.34
CA GLY A 71 -6.06 8.91 1.14
C GLY A 71 -5.34 9.52 2.32
N HIS A 72 -6.08 9.79 3.41
CA HIS A 72 -5.56 10.52 4.58
C HIS A 72 -4.37 9.83 5.26
N GLU A 73 -4.42 8.52 5.37
CA GLU A 73 -3.38 7.76 6.05
C GLU A 73 -2.44 7.06 5.08
N GLY A 74 -2.52 7.41 3.80
CA GLY A 74 -1.71 6.80 2.76
C GLY A 74 -1.21 7.83 1.76
N ARG A 75 -1.90 7.94 0.63
CA ARG A 75 -1.44 8.72 -0.53
C ARG A 75 -1.16 10.20 -0.23
N ASP A 76 -1.93 10.81 0.65
CA ASP A 76 -1.84 12.25 0.90
C ASP A 76 -0.51 12.67 1.52
N MET A 77 0.22 11.75 2.14
CA MET A 77 1.51 12.04 2.75
C MET A 77 2.71 11.87 1.82
N ALA A 78 2.48 11.34 0.62
CA ALA A 78 3.56 11.02 -0.31
C ALA A 78 4.42 12.24 -0.67
N ALA A 79 3.77 13.35 -1.01
CA ALA A 79 4.48 14.55 -1.44
C ALA A 79 5.38 15.10 -0.33
N TRP A 80 4.91 15.07 0.92
CA TRP A 80 5.71 15.56 2.04
C TRP A 80 6.97 14.73 2.25
N PHE A 81 6.84 13.40 2.27
CA PHE A 81 8.00 12.53 2.43
C PHE A 81 8.97 12.63 1.25
N ASN A 82 8.43 12.70 0.03
CA ASN A 82 9.28 12.86 -1.16
C ASN A 82 10.06 14.16 -1.12
N ALA A 83 9.49 15.23 -0.59
CA ALA A 83 10.17 16.51 -0.44
C ALA A 83 11.37 16.41 0.52
N GLN A 84 11.37 15.44 1.44
CA GLN A 84 12.46 15.17 2.36
C GLN A 84 13.49 14.19 1.79
N GLY A 85 13.31 13.76 0.56
CA GLY A 85 14.18 12.76 -0.06
C GLY A 85 13.86 11.33 0.34
N ILE A 86 12.71 11.10 0.94
CA ILE A 86 12.30 9.79 1.42
C ILE A 86 11.36 9.14 0.39
N THR A 87 11.72 7.95 -0.05
CA THR A 87 10.81 7.15 -0.88
C THR A 87 9.67 6.64 0.01
N TYR A 88 8.47 6.79 -0.47
CA TYR A 88 7.27 6.49 0.30
C TYR A 88 6.47 5.39 -0.37
N ALA A 89 6.06 4.39 0.39
CA ALA A 89 5.23 3.31 -0.13
C ALA A 89 4.02 3.13 0.77
N VAL A 90 2.87 2.92 0.16
CA VAL A 90 1.62 2.66 0.87
C VAL A 90 1.23 1.21 0.62
N LEU A 91 1.02 0.47 1.69
CA LEU A 91 0.59 -0.91 1.61
C LEU A 91 -0.93 -0.98 1.55
N LYS A 92 -1.44 -1.47 0.43
CA LYS A 92 -2.85 -1.80 0.28
C LYS A 92 -3.01 -3.26 0.67
N TYR A 93 -3.22 -3.50 1.95
CA TYR A 93 -3.25 -4.85 2.52
C TYR A 93 -4.67 -5.38 2.62
N ARG A 94 -4.77 -6.72 2.63
CA ARG A 94 -6.06 -7.38 2.77
C ARG A 94 -6.55 -7.32 4.21
N MET A 95 -7.87 -7.26 4.36
CA MET A 95 -8.50 -7.31 5.68
C MET A 95 -8.47 -8.73 6.23
N PRO A 96 -8.47 -8.88 7.56
CA PRO A 96 -8.37 -10.22 8.15
C PRO A 96 -9.62 -11.08 7.92
N ASN A 97 -10.81 -10.54 8.00
CA ASN A 97 -12.05 -11.31 7.90
C ASN A 97 -12.00 -12.58 8.77
N GLY A 98 -11.52 -12.43 10.01
CA GLY A 98 -11.33 -13.54 10.93
C GLY A 98 -9.99 -14.28 10.78
N HIS A 99 -9.17 -13.92 9.81
CA HIS A 99 -7.88 -14.57 9.51
C HIS A 99 -6.75 -13.57 9.66
N TRP A 100 -6.31 -13.34 10.89
CA TRP A 100 -5.31 -12.31 11.21
C TRP A 100 -3.98 -12.50 10.46
N GLU A 101 -3.65 -13.73 10.08
CA GLU A 101 -2.42 -14.03 9.35
C GLU A 101 -2.38 -13.40 7.96
N VAL A 102 -3.53 -13.02 7.41
CA VAL A 102 -3.62 -12.47 6.06
C VAL A 102 -2.97 -11.08 5.97
N PRO A 103 -3.41 -10.07 6.74
CA PRO A 103 -2.74 -8.77 6.68
C PRO A 103 -1.30 -8.83 7.19
N VAL A 104 -1.00 -9.73 8.13
CA VAL A 104 0.36 -9.90 8.64
C VAL A 104 1.29 -10.41 7.53
N SER A 105 0.85 -11.43 6.77
CA SER A 105 1.66 -11.95 5.65
C SER A 105 1.85 -10.88 4.56
N ASP A 106 0.86 -10.05 4.31
CA ASP A 106 0.99 -8.96 3.35
C ASP A 106 2.05 -7.95 3.80
N ALA A 107 2.03 -7.56 5.08
CA ALA A 107 3.01 -6.63 5.62
C ALA A 107 4.42 -7.22 5.60
N GLU A 108 4.57 -8.49 5.95
CA GLU A 108 5.87 -9.17 5.91
C GLU A 108 6.42 -9.21 4.48
N GLN A 109 5.58 -9.53 3.51
CA GLN A 109 6.01 -9.56 2.11
C GLN A 109 6.43 -8.18 1.63
N ALA A 110 5.68 -7.14 2.01
CA ALA A 110 6.00 -5.77 1.63
C ALA A 110 7.37 -5.34 2.16
N ILE A 111 7.71 -5.74 3.39
CA ILE A 111 9.00 -5.41 3.99
C ILE A 111 10.15 -6.10 3.25
N ARG A 112 9.91 -7.29 2.70
CA ARG A 112 10.93 -8.04 1.96
C ARG A 112 11.19 -7.49 0.56
N MET A 113 10.28 -6.71 0.04
CA MET A 113 10.39 -6.13 -1.31
C MET A 113 11.21 -4.81 -1.31
#